data_c342f4cf4220173984104f0e161de34c
#
_entry.id   c342f4cf4220173984104f0e161de34c
#
_cell.length_a   1.000
_cell.length_b   1.000
_cell.length_c   1.000
_cell.angle_alpha   90.00
_cell.angle_beta   90.00
_cell.angle_gamma   90.00
#
_symmetry.space_group_name_H-M   'P 1'
#
loop_
_entity.id
_entity.type
_entity.pdbx_description
1 polymer ?
#
loop_
_entity_poly.entity_id
_entity_poly.type
_entity_poly.pdbx_seq_one_letter_code
_entity_poly.pdbx_strand_id
1 'polypeptide(L)'
;MKRPGILFGGLARKRIGLLLGILLLTLNLIWLWNLPIGQGDEPVRVRIERGSNFSQIVQQLRETNLIQQPLWFEFLARLNGQHHRLQAGEFQLDPRWNHATLLNHLVSGSGLQIRVTIPEGLSYQQATARLVEQGLGQADQYDELFTDYTLRKLSGIQGLKTLEGVIYPETYFIAQESSEREILNLMIQEFNNRFTQLRLETPAEGGKKLSDHQLLILASMIEKETGTAEDRPLIAGVFHNRLRLKMKMQSDPTVIYGIPNFDGNLTRKHLETPTPFNTYTETGLPPTPISNPGWDSLHSALQPASVKYLYFVARGDGSSAFSRTLREHQRAVWKYQVQPHRNSR
;
A
#
# COMPACT_ATOMS: atom_id res chain seq x y z
N MET A 1 -70.63 -46.60 -28.98
CA MET A 1 -69.42 -45.83 -29.10
C MET A 1 -69.40 -44.74 -28.00
N LYS A 2 -68.68 -44.98 -26.91
CA LYS A 2 -68.50 -43.96 -25.83
C LYS A 2 -67.21 -43.20 -26.12
N ARG A 3 -67.28 -41.88 -26.19
CA ARG A 3 -66.12 -40.93 -26.34
C ARG A 3 -65.34 -40.80 -25.01
N PRO A 4 -64.04 -41.04 -24.97
CA PRO A 4 -63.22 -40.71 -23.81
C PRO A 4 -62.64 -39.31 -24.03
N GLY A 5 -63.09 -38.38 -23.26
CA GLY A 5 -62.55 -37.04 -23.34
C GLY A 5 -63.14 -36.12 -22.30
N ILE A 6 -62.46 -35.90 -21.14
CA ILE A 6 -62.57 -34.68 -20.31
C ILE A 6 -61.80 -34.92 -18.95
N LEU A 7 -60.75 -35.69 -18.90
CA LEU A 7 -59.96 -35.80 -17.66
C LEU A 7 -58.58 -35.10 -17.71
N PHE A 8 -58.09 -34.70 -18.87
CA PHE A 8 -56.77 -34.08 -19.01
C PHE A 8 -56.74 -32.56 -18.83
N GLY A 9 -57.88 -31.85 -18.91
CA GLY A 9 -57.95 -30.39 -18.83
C GLY A 9 -57.80 -29.83 -17.39
N GLY A 10 -58.17 -30.61 -16.37
CA GLY A 10 -58.13 -30.13 -14.97
C GLY A 10 -56.72 -30.09 -14.36
N LEU A 11 -55.88 -31.09 -14.69
CA LEU A 11 -54.49 -31.11 -14.20
C LEU A 11 -53.61 -30.05 -14.87
N ALA A 12 -53.81 -29.83 -16.16
CA ALA A 12 -53.07 -28.78 -16.92
C ALA A 12 -53.42 -27.38 -16.39
N ARG A 13 -54.69 -27.09 -16.14
CA ARG A 13 -55.12 -25.80 -15.54
C ARG A 13 -54.57 -25.58 -14.12
N LYS A 14 -54.50 -26.59 -13.28
CA LYS A 14 -53.90 -26.51 -11.94
C LYS A 14 -52.39 -26.25 -12.02
N ARG A 15 -51.66 -26.92 -12.93
CA ARG A 15 -50.22 -26.68 -13.16
C ARG A 15 -49.93 -25.28 -13.69
N ILE A 16 -50.73 -24.77 -14.64
CA ILE A 16 -50.61 -23.43 -15.16
C ILE A 16 -50.91 -22.41 -14.05
N GLY A 17 -51.92 -22.60 -13.22
CA GLY A 17 -52.22 -21.74 -12.08
C GLY A 17 -51.08 -21.72 -11.05
N LEU A 18 -50.44 -22.84 -10.76
CA LEU A 18 -49.28 -22.95 -9.88
C LEU A 18 -48.07 -22.19 -10.46
N LEU A 19 -47.79 -22.37 -11.74
CA LEU A 19 -46.66 -21.66 -12.43
C LEU A 19 -46.88 -20.16 -12.47
N LEU A 20 -48.10 -19.68 -12.73
CA LEU A 20 -48.45 -18.26 -12.66
C LEU A 20 -48.32 -17.73 -11.24
N GLY A 21 -48.73 -18.49 -10.24
CA GLY A 21 -48.56 -18.10 -8.82
C GLY A 21 -47.07 -17.95 -8.43
N ILE A 22 -46.24 -18.90 -8.84
CA ILE A 22 -44.78 -18.84 -8.65
C ILE A 22 -44.19 -17.66 -9.38
N LEU A 23 -44.58 -17.42 -10.62
CA LEU A 23 -44.09 -16.29 -11.42
C LEU A 23 -44.47 -14.92 -10.76
N LEU A 24 -45.72 -14.79 -10.31
CA LEU A 24 -46.16 -13.58 -9.60
C LEU A 24 -45.42 -13.39 -8.28
N LEU A 25 -45.17 -14.46 -7.56
CA LEU A 25 -44.38 -14.42 -6.31
C LEU A 25 -42.95 -13.97 -6.59
N THR A 26 -42.30 -14.53 -7.59
CA THR A 26 -40.91 -14.17 -7.96
C THR A 26 -40.84 -12.72 -8.44
N LEU A 27 -41.77 -12.24 -9.25
CA LEU A 27 -41.82 -10.85 -9.69
C LEU A 27 -42.04 -9.90 -8.50
N ASN A 28 -42.89 -10.27 -7.54
CA ASN A 28 -43.11 -9.49 -6.33
C ASN A 28 -41.87 -9.44 -5.44
N LEU A 29 -41.14 -10.55 -5.32
CA LEU A 29 -39.87 -10.60 -4.58
C LEU A 29 -38.80 -9.73 -5.25
N ILE A 30 -38.69 -9.75 -6.58
CA ILE A 30 -37.77 -8.90 -7.34
C ILE A 30 -38.16 -7.43 -7.20
N TRP A 31 -39.43 -7.10 -7.19
CA TRP A 31 -39.92 -5.74 -7.00
C TRP A 31 -39.56 -5.22 -5.59
N LEU A 32 -39.86 -6.02 -4.54
CA LEU A 32 -39.49 -5.71 -3.16
C LEU A 32 -37.96 -5.52 -2.98
N TRP A 33 -37.16 -6.28 -3.72
CA TRP A 33 -35.70 -6.17 -3.69
C TRP A 33 -35.19 -4.83 -4.21
N ASN A 34 -35.91 -4.23 -5.16
CA ASN A 34 -35.52 -2.99 -5.80
C ASN A 34 -36.19 -1.74 -5.20
N LEU A 35 -37.03 -1.88 -4.16
CA LEU A 35 -37.58 -0.73 -3.48
C LEU A 35 -36.50 0.03 -2.71
N PRO A 36 -36.62 1.39 -2.60
CA PRO A 36 -35.77 2.18 -1.71
C PRO A 36 -35.83 1.65 -0.29
N ILE A 37 -34.70 1.63 0.39
CA ILE A 37 -34.59 1.07 1.76
C ILE A 37 -35.16 1.97 2.83
N GLY A 38 -35.07 3.30 2.64
CA GLY A 38 -35.43 4.29 3.64
C GLY A 38 -36.29 5.43 3.11
N GLN A 39 -36.52 6.43 3.97
CA GLN A 39 -37.16 7.69 3.63
C GLN A 39 -36.12 8.81 3.79
N GLY A 40 -36.04 9.68 2.80
CA GLY A 40 -35.16 10.85 2.78
C GLY A 40 -34.32 10.93 1.52
N ASP A 41 -33.82 12.13 1.25
CA ASP A 41 -33.04 12.42 0.04
C ASP A 41 -31.55 12.62 0.35
N GLU A 42 -31.16 12.68 1.63
CA GLU A 42 -29.80 12.90 2.05
C GLU A 42 -29.16 11.63 2.62
N PRO A 43 -27.90 11.36 2.30
CA PRO A 43 -27.15 10.24 2.90
C PRO A 43 -27.01 10.40 4.42
N VAL A 44 -27.21 9.30 5.14
CA VAL A 44 -27.12 9.22 6.59
C VAL A 44 -25.79 8.59 6.99
N ARG A 45 -25.09 9.18 7.97
CA ARG A 45 -23.89 8.58 8.57
C ARG A 45 -24.30 7.56 9.63
N VAL A 46 -23.80 6.34 9.49
CA VAL A 46 -24.02 5.25 10.43
C VAL A 46 -22.69 4.64 10.83
N ARG A 47 -22.42 4.56 12.12
CA ARG A 47 -21.20 3.92 12.65
C ARG A 47 -21.54 2.52 13.15
N ILE A 48 -21.01 1.50 12.51
CA ILE A 48 -21.13 0.09 12.93
C ILE A 48 -19.91 -0.25 13.79
N GLU A 49 -20.13 -0.56 15.06
CA GLU A 49 -19.07 -0.88 16.00
C GLU A 49 -18.45 -2.26 15.71
N ARG A 50 -17.15 -2.41 16.00
CA ARG A 50 -16.47 -3.71 15.89
C ARG A 50 -17.09 -4.72 16.86
N GLY A 51 -17.35 -5.93 16.34
CA GLY A 51 -17.97 -6.99 17.13
C GLY A 51 -19.49 -6.92 17.20
N SER A 52 -20.15 -5.93 16.56
CA SER A 52 -21.61 -5.91 16.45
C SER A 52 -22.10 -7.15 15.71
N ASN A 53 -23.10 -7.83 16.30
CA ASN A 53 -23.74 -8.92 15.61
C ASN A 53 -24.73 -8.41 14.55
N PHE A 54 -25.10 -9.29 13.61
CA PHE A 54 -25.98 -8.94 12.50
C PHE A 54 -27.31 -8.29 12.94
N SER A 55 -27.94 -8.80 13.98
CA SER A 55 -29.22 -8.25 14.49
C SER A 55 -29.06 -6.86 15.11
N GLN A 56 -27.92 -6.59 15.77
CA GLN A 56 -27.61 -5.25 16.29
C GLN A 56 -27.41 -4.24 15.13
N ILE A 57 -26.73 -4.64 14.07
CA ILE A 57 -26.55 -3.80 12.88
C ILE A 57 -27.90 -3.47 12.24
N VAL A 58 -28.77 -4.47 12.08
CA VAL A 58 -30.12 -4.27 11.51
C VAL A 58 -30.97 -3.34 12.39
N GLN A 59 -30.90 -3.51 13.71
CA GLN A 59 -31.61 -2.63 14.64
C GLN A 59 -31.10 -1.18 14.52
N GLN A 60 -29.81 -0.97 14.46
CA GLN A 60 -29.19 0.35 14.30
C GLN A 60 -29.61 1.01 12.96
N LEU A 61 -29.62 0.27 11.86
CA LEU A 61 -30.09 0.75 10.56
C LEU A 61 -31.59 1.11 10.58
N ARG A 62 -32.39 0.43 11.39
CA ARG A 62 -33.81 0.76 11.63
C ARG A 62 -33.98 2.04 12.44
N GLU A 63 -33.19 2.20 13.53
CA GLU A 63 -33.23 3.37 14.40
C GLU A 63 -32.83 4.66 13.66
N THR A 64 -31.95 4.53 12.66
CA THR A 64 -31.57 5.64 11.76
C THR A 64 -32.52 5.84 10.58
N ASN A 65 -33.70 5.18 10.57
CA ASN A 65 -34.68 5.21 9.49
C ASN A 65 -34.15 4.82 8.09
N LEU A 66 -33.03 4.13 8.04
CA LEU A 66 -32.42 3.63 6.79
C LEU A 66 -33.08 2.36 6.28
N ILE A 67 -33.74 1.59 7.15
CA ILE A 67 -34.44 0.37 6.76
C ILE A 67 -35.87 0.41 7.29
N GLN A 68 -36.85 0.41 6.38
CA GLN A 68 -38.26 0.33 6.75
C GLN A 68 -38.76 -1.09 6.98
N GLN A 69 -38.10 -2.06 6.35
CA GLN A 69 -38.51 -3.48 6.37
C GLN A 69 -37.35 -4.35 6.89
N PRO A 70 -37.03 -4.29 8.20
CA PRO A 70 -35.88 -5.00 8.77
C PRO A 70 -35.93 -6.52 8.59
N LEU A 71 -37.10 -7.12 8.74
CA LEU A 71 -37.27 -8.58 8.57
C LEU A 71 -36.99 -9.03 7.12
N TRP A 72 -37.35 -8.20 6.16
CA TRP A 72 -37.06 -8.47 4.75
C TRP A 72 -35.56 -8.36 4.45
N PHE A 73 -34.90 -7.32 4.96
CA PHE A 73 -33.46 -7.16 4.83
C PHE A 73 -32.70 -8.33 5.48
N GLU A 74 -33.12 -8.76 6.69
CA GLU A 74 -32.53 -9.94 7.35
C GLU A 74 -32.67 -11.20 6.53
N PHE A 75 -33.88 -11.45 6.01
CA PHE A 75 -34.14 -12.62 5.17
C PHE A 75 -33.22 -12.64 3.94
N LEU A 76 -33.10 -11.52 3.25
CA LEU A 76 -32.29 -11.41 2.04
C LEU A 76 -30.78 -11.55 2.33
N ALA A 77 -30.28 -10.94 3.40
CA ALA A 77 -28.89 -11.06 3.80
C ALA A 77 -28.51 -12.51 4.15
N ARG A 78 -29.44 -13.25 4.79
CA ARG A 78 -29.26 -14.67 5.10
C ARG A 78 -29.34 -15.54 3.86
N LEU A 79 -30.28 -15.28 2.96
CA LEU A 79 -30.44 -16.02 1.71
C LEU A 79 -29.19 -15.91 0.84
N ASN A 80 -28.55 -14.74 0.79
CA ASN A 80 -27.31 -14.53 0.05
C ASN A 80 -26.04 -14.95 0.81
N GLY A 81 -26.15 -15.45 2.04
CA GLY A 81 -24.98 -15.84 2.86
C GLY A 81 -24.09 -14.67 3.26
N GLN A 82 -24.59 -13.42 3.18
CA GLN A 82 -23.80 -12.20 3.41
C GLN A 82 -23.88 -11.69 4.84
N HIS A 83 -24.80 -12.20 5.67
CA HIS A 83 -25.04 -11.75 7.04
C HIS A 83 -23.84 -11.87 8.00
N HIS A 84 -22.84 -12.73 7.66
CA HIS A 84 -21.60 -12.87 8.44
C HIS A 84 -20.46 -11.96 7.92
N ARG A 85 -20.67 -11.26 6.81
CA ARG A 85 -19.62 -10.55 6.10
C ARG A 85 -19.72 -9.03 6.22
N LEU A 86 -20.66 -8.52 7.02
CA LEU A 86 -20.83 -7.09 7.25
C LEU A 86 -19.59 -6.54 7.96
N GLN A 87 -19.06 -5.45 7.45
CA GLN A 87 -17.88 -4.79 7.99
C GLN A 87 -18.27 -3.76 9.06
N ALA A 88 -17.42 -3.62 10.08
CA ALA A 88 -17.50 -2.50 11.02
C ALA A 88 -16.90 -1.25 10.35
N GLY A 89 -17.34 -0.07 10.74
CA GLY A 89 -16.84 1.21 10.22
C GLY A 89 -17.90 2.30 10.17
N GLU A 90 -17.49 3.49 9.78
CA GLU A 90 -18.40 4.59 9.49
C GLU A 90 -18.83 4.55 8.02
N PHE A 91 -20.14 4.48 7.80
CA PHE A 91 -20.74 4.41 6.48
C PHE A 91 -21.56 5.65 6.20
N GLN A 92 -21.50 6.14 4.96
CA GLN A 92 -22.43 7.11 4.44
C GLN A 92 -23.44 6.36 3.55
N LEU A 93 -24.63 6.11 4.07
CA LEU A 93 -25.65 5.26 3.45
C LEU A 93 -26.77 6.12 2.89
N ASP A 94 -27.12 5.92 1.62
CA ASP A 94 -28.17 6.67 0.94
C ASP A 94 -29.52 5.95 1.09
N PRO A 95 -30.55 6.57 1.67
CA PRO A 95 -31.88 5.98 1.82
C PRO A 95 -32.55 5.59 0.51
N ARG A 96 -32.11 6.17 -0.62
CA ARG A 96 -32.62 5.87 -1.97
C ARG A 96 -32.09 4.57 -2.55
N TRP A 97 -31.06 4.00 -1.94
CA TRP A 97 -30.54 2.70 -2.40
C TRP A 97 -31.59 1.60 -2.23
N ASN A 98 -31.43 0.52 -2.95
CA ASN A 98 -32.16 -0.72 -2.71
C ASN A 98 -31.41 -1.61 -1.70
N HIS A 99 -32.09 -2.65 -1.23
CA HIS A 99 -31.53 -3.60 -0.24
C HIS A 99 -30.25 -4.27 -0.70
N ALA A 100 -30.11 -4.57 -2.01
CA ALA A 100 -28.92 -5.21 -2.55
C ALA A 100 -27.71 -4.24 -2.50
N THR A 101 -27.92 -2.98 -2.89
CA THR A 101 -26.88 -1.95 -2.85
C THR A 101 -26.42 -1.69 -1.43
N LEU A 102 -27.35 -1.52 -0.48
CA LEU A 102 -27.01 -1.37 0.93
C LEU A 102 -26.18 -2.55 1.44
N LEU A 103 -26.67 -3.77 1.19
CA LEU A 103 -25.99 -4.98 1.65
C LEU A 103 -24.57 -5.11 1.07
N ASN A 104 -24.42 -4.82 -0.22
CA ASN A 104 -23.10 -4.84 -0.88
C ASN A 104 -22.16 -3.78 -0.28
N HIS A 105 -22.63 -2.56 0.00
CA HIS A 105 -21.84 -1.53 0.66
C HIS A 105 -21.37 -1.95 2.05
N LEU A 106 -22.26 -2.55 2.84
CA LEU A 106 -21.93 -3.03 4.19
C LEU A 106 -20.97 -4.24 4.16
N VAL A 107 -21.03 -5.08 3.13
CA VAL A 107 -20.15 -6.24 2.96
C VAL A 107 -18.79 -5.84 2.38
N SER A 108 -18.77 -4.90 1.43
CA SER A 108 -17.52 -4.42 0.81
C SER A 108 -16.67 -3.57 1.74
N GLY A 109 -17.25 -3.12 2.88
CA GLY A 109 -16.55 -2.25 3.80
C GLY A 109 -16.26 -0.85 3.23
N SER A 110 -17.02 -0.42 2.20
CA SER A 110 -16.89 0.93 1.62
C SER A 110 -17.46 2.01 2.54
N GLY A 111 -17.04 1.98 3.82
CA GLY A 111 -17.23 3.05 4.77
C GLY A 111 -16.49 4.33 4.35
N LEU A 112 -16.55 5.37 5.16
CA LEU A 112 -15.75 6.58 4.94
C LEU A 112 -14.27 6.20 4.87
N GLN A 113 -13.70 6.28 3.68
CA GLN A 113 -12.29 6.01 3.46
C GLN A 113 -11.51 7.31 3.43
N ILE A 114 -10.41 7.33 4.16
CA ILE A 114 -9.44 8.40 4.10
C ILE A 114 -8.46 8.07 2.98
N ARG A 115 -8.36 9.00 2.02
CA ARG A 115 -7.34 8.91 0.98
C ARG A 115 -6.02 9.44 1.51
N VAL A 116 -5.00 8.59 1.58
CA VAL A 116 -3.65 8.97 1.98
C VAL A 116 -2.63 8.53 0.93
N THR A 117 -1.74 9.44 0.55
CA THR A 117 -0.62 9.13 -0.36
C THR A 117 0.67 9.05 0.45
N ILE A 118 1.37 7.94 0.31
CA ILE A 118 2.72 7.72 0.86
C ILE A 118 3.71 7.89 -0.30
N PRO A 119 4.46 9.00 -0.35
CA PRO A 119 5.49 9.22 -1.37
C PRO A 119 6.65 8.23 -1.24
N GLU A 120 7.35 8.01 -2.35
CA GLU A 120 8.63 7.29 -2.39
C GLU A 120 9.69 7.99 -1.52
N GLY A 121 10.63 7.23 -1.00
CA GLY A 121 11.77 7.77 -0.24
C GLY A 121 11.49 8.20 1.19
N LEU A 122 10.27 8.05 1.71
CA LEU A 122 9.99 8.25 3.13
C LEU A 122 10.56 7.09 3.95
N SER A 123 11.07 7.39 5.15
CA SER A 123 11.37 6.35 6.14
C SER A 123 10.07 5.79 6.75
N TYR A 124 10.17 4.68 7.49
CA TYR A 124 9.04 4.13 8.22
C TYR A 124 8.36 5.18 9.12
N GLN A 125 9.16 5.89 9.93
CA GLN A 125 8.65 6.94 10.83
C GLN A 125 7.96 8.08 10.06
N GLN A 126 8.53 8.51 8.94
CA GLN A 126 7.91 9.55 8.12
C GLN A 126 6.60 9.09 7.48
N ALA A 127 6.54 7.83 7.04
CA ALA A 127 5.33 7.25 6.46
C ALA A 127 4.23 7.11 7.51
N THR A 128 4.56 6.60 8.72
CA THR A 128 3.59 6.44 9.81
C THR A 128 3.16 7.78 10.40
N ALA A 129 4.06 8.76 10.53
CA ALA A 129 3.69 10.13 10.92
C ALA A 129 2.63 10.72 9.97
N ARG A 130 2.78 10.48 8.66
CA ARG A 130 1.80 10.93 7.67
C ARG A 130 0.42 10.26 7.82
N LEU A 131 0.39 8.99 8.25
CA LEU A 131 -0.87 8.30 8.59
C LEU A 131 -1.53 8.93 9.81
N VAL A 132 -0.76 9.19 10.86
CA VAL A 132 -1.22 9.82 12.10
C VAL A 132 -1.77 11.24 11.83
N GLU A 133 -1.11 12.05 11.00
CA GLU A 133 -1.58 13.37 10.57
C GLU A 133 -2.95 13.33 9.88
N GLN A 134 -3.29 12.21 9.23
CA GLN A 134 -4.59 12.00 8.61
C GLN A 134 -5.62 11.35 9.56
N GLY A 135 -5.29 11.19 10.84
CA GLY A 135 -6.17 10.56 11.83
C GLY A 135 -6.24 9.03 11.72
N LEU A 136 -5.25 8.41 11.11
CA LEU A 136 -5.15 6.96 10.93
C LEU A 136 -4.16 6.37 11.95
N GLY A 137 -4.63 6.10 13.15
CA GLY A 137 -3.86 5.48 14.23
C GLY A 137 -3.03 6.45 15.07
N GLN A 138 -2.15 5.91 15.91
CA GLN A 138 -1.32 6.64 16.87
C GLN A 138 0.16 6.28 16.69
N ALA A 139 1.06 7.25 16.94
CA ALA A 139 2.50 7.09 16.68
C ALA A 139 3.14 5.98 17.51
N ASP A 140 2.80 5.89 18.78
CA ASP A 140 3.30 4.87 19.71
C ASP A 140 2.91 3.45 19.29
N GLN A 141 1.70 3.27 18.79
CA GLN A 141 1.22 1.99 18.26
C GLN A 141 2.01 1.56 17.00
N TYR A 142 2.30 2.50 16.11
CA TYR A 142 3.17 2.23 14.96
C TYR A 142 4.60 1.90 15.39
N ASP A 143 5.15 2.60 16.38
CA ASP A 143 6.50 2.34 16.91
C ASP A 143 6.62 0.93 17.50
N GLU A 144 5.60 0.46 18.25
CA GLU A 144 5.54 -0.91 18.75
C GLU A 144 5.54 -1.96 17.62
N LEU A 145 4.91 -1.66 16.48
CA LEU A 145 4.84 -2.55 15.33
C LEU A 145 6.11 -2.55 14.48
N PHE A 146 7.03 -1.60 14.65
CA PHE A 146 8.21 -1.43 13.79
C PHE A 146 9.08 -2.70 13.67
N THR A 147 9.15 -3.50 14.73
CA THR A 147 9.91 -4.76 14.75
C THR A 147 9.04 -6.01 14.81
N ASP A 148 7.73 -5.88 14.54
CA ASP A 148 6.79 -7.00 14.64
C ASP A 148 7.16 -8.14 13.67
N TYR A 149 7.31 -9.34 14.23
CA TYR A 149 7.76 -10.51 13.48
C TYR A 149 6.76 -10.93 12.38
N THR A 150 5.47 -10.88 12.68
CA THR A 150 4.42 -11.33 11.75
C THR A 150 4.35 -10.41 10.54
N LEU A 151 4.40 -9.09 10.77
CA LEU A 151 4.42 -8.09 9.71
C LEU A 151 5.68 -8.21 8.85
N ARG A 152 6.86 -8.37 9.48
CA ARG A 152 8.12 -8.59 8.73
C ARG A 152 8.05 -9.83 7.84
N LYS A 153 7.49 -10.93 8.36
CA LYS A 153 7.31 -12.17 7.59
C LYS A 153 6.37 -11.99 6.40
N LEU A 154 5.35 -11.14 6.54
CA LEU A 154 4.39 -10.85 5.47
C LEU A 154 5.05 -10.20 4.24
N SER A 155 6.14 -9.45 4.42
CA SER A 155 6.89 -8.84 3.31
C SER A 155 7.53 -9.85 2.36
N GLY A 156 7.71 -11.10 2.77
CA GLY A 156 8.42 -12.14 2.02
C GLY A 156 9.96 -12.00 2.07
N ILE A 157 10.50 -10.90 2.62
CA ILE A 157 11.95 -10.64 2.66
C ILE A 157 12.58 -11.37 3.85
N GLN A 158 13.46 -12.32 3.57
CA GLN A 158 14.22 -13.02 4.62
C GLN A 158 15.32 -12.12 5.21
N GLY A 159 15.50 -12.18 6.53
CA GLY A 159 16.53 -11.41 7.24
C GLY A 159 16.15 -9.98 7.57
N LEU A 160 14.94 -9.54 7.25
CA LEU A 160 14.44 -8.21 7.60
C LEU A 160 14.34 -8.07 9.13
N LYS A 161 14.95 -7.03 9.70
CA LYS A 161 14.98 -6.79 11.14
C LYS A 161 13.88 -5.84 11.62
N THR A 162 13.46 -4.94 10.75
CA THR A 162 12.46 -3.89 10.99
C THR A 162 11.52 -3.80 9.79
N LEU A 163 10.47 -2.99 9.89
CA LEU A 163 9.58 -2.69 8.76
C LEU A 163 10.10 -1.59 7.83
N GLU A 164 11.34 -1.10 8.04
CA GLU A 164 11.93 -0.13 7.13
C GLU A 164 12.09 -0.72 5.73
N GLY A 165 11.63 0.04 4.73
CA GLY A 165 11.73 -0.32 3.32
C GLY A 165 10.57 -1.14 2.76
N VAL A 166 9.61 -1.59 3.59
CA VAL A 166 8.50 -2.44 3.15
C VAL A 166 7.11 -1.79 3.26
N ILE A 167 7.04 -0.51 3.57
CA ILE A 167 5.81 0.29 3.47
C ILE A 167 5.72 0.82 2.03
N TYR A 168 5.00 0.12 1.15
CA TYR A 168 5.03 0.44 -0.27
C TYR A 168 4.48 1.84 -0.56
N PRO A 169 5.20 2.68 -1.31
CA PRO A 169 4.73 4.01 -1.71
C PRO A 169 3.57 3.91 -2.70
N GLU A 170 2.40 4.37 -2.31
CA GLU A 170 1.19 4.36 -3.13
C GLU A 170 0.13 5.30 -2.54
N THR A 171 -0.97 5.50 -3.25
CA THR A 171 -2.17 6.15 -2.71
C THR A 171 -3.15 5.10 -2.22
N TYR A 172 -3.39 5.10 -0.91
CA TYR A 172 -4.26 4.16 -0.23
C TYR A 172 -5.62 4.79 0.09
N PHE A 173 -6.66 3.96 0.05
CA PHE A 173 -7.99 4.28 0.55
C PHE A 173 -8.25 3.41 1.79
N ILE A 174 -8.13 4.02 2.96
CA ILE A 174 -8.11 3.34 4.26
C ILE A 174 -9.39 3.68 5.02
N ALA A 175 -10.10 2.67 5.52
CA ALA A 175 -11.25 2.92 6.39
C ALA A 175 -10.78 3.60 7.69
N GLN A 176 -11.50 4.62 8.13
CA GLN A 176 -11.14 5.45 9.28
C GLN A 176 -10.94 4.63 10.57
N GLU A 177 -11.69 3.53 10.72
CA GLU A 177 -11.62 2.63 11.88
C GLU A 177 -10.56 1.53 11.76
N SER A 178 -9.71 1.56 10.72
CA SER A 178 -8.65 0.57 10.57
C SER A 178 -7.61 0.71 11.67
N SER A 179 -7.21 -0.41 12.27
CA SER A 179 -6.09 -0.43 13.22
C SER A 179 -4.77 -0.24 12.49
N GLU A 180 -3.74 0.22 13.20
CA GLU A 180 -2.39 0.41 12.69
C GLU A 180 -1.83 -0.88 12.07
N ARG A 181 -2.13 -2.03 12.69
CA ARG A 181 -1.75 -3.35 12.16
C ARG A 181 -2.43 -3.67 10.84
N GLU A 182 -3.72 -3.36 10.69
CA GLU A 182 -4.45 -3.58 9.43
C GLU A 182 -3.92 -2.67 8.32
N ILE A 183 -3.60 -1.42 8.66
CA ILE A 183 -3.01 -0.45 7.73
C ILE A 183 -1.64 -0.93 7.26
N LEU A 184 -0.77 -1.32 8.19
CA LEU A 184 0.55 -1.85 7.84
C LEU A 184 0.46 -3.17 7.06
N ASN A 185 -0.47 -4.06 7.40
CA ASN A 185 -0.73 -5.27 6.62
C ASN A 185 -1.04 -4.94 5.15
N LEU A 186 -1.94 -3.98 4.90
CA LEU A 186 -2.30 -3.55 3.56
C LEU A 186 -1.08 -3.07 2.77
N MET A 187 -0.26 -2.19 3.37
CA MET A 187 0.90 -1.59 2.72
C MET A 187 2.03 -2.60 2.47
N ILE A 188 2.25 -3.52 3.41
CA ILE A 188 3.26 -4.58 3.29
C ILE A 188 2.82 -5.65 2.28
N GLN A 189 1.54 -5.97 2.21
CA GLN A 189 1.02 -6.88 1.17
C GLN A 189 1.21 -6.28 -0.22
N GLU A 190 0.96 -4.98 -0.40
CA GLU A 190 1.22 -4.31 -1.67
C GLU A 190 2.71 -4.35 -2.02
N PHE A 191 3.61 -4.10 -1.05
CA PHE A 191 5.05 -4.29 -1.25
C PHE A 191 5.37 -5.71 -1.73
N ASN A 192 4.86 -6.73 -1.05
CA ASN A 192 5.11 -8.12 -1.41
C ASN A 192 4.61 -8.47 -2.81
N ASN A 193 3.42 -7.98 -3.19
CA ASN A 193 2.86 -8.16 -4.52
C ASN A 193 3.76 -7.53 -5.59
N ARG A 194 4.15 -6.27 -5.40
CA ARG A 194 5.01 -5.53 -6.34
C ARG A 194 6.41 -6.14 -6.43
N PHE A 195 7.00 -6.49 -5.30
CA PHE A 195 8.32 -7.11 -5.29
C PHE A 195 8.33 -8.49 -5.94
N THR A 196 7.29 -9.30 -5.72
CA THR A 196 7.11 -10.60 -6.37
C THR A 196 6.93 -10.44 -7.87
N GLN A 197 6.09 -9.51 -8.32
CA GLN A 197 5.93 -9.18 -9.73
C GLN A 197 7.26 -8.80 -10.37
N LEU A 198 8.00 -7.89 -9.73
CA LEU A 198 9.32 -7.46 -10.20
C LEU A 198 10.29 -8.62 -10.37
N ARG A 199 10.31 -9.57 -9.42
CA ARG A 199 11.16 -10.77 -9.48
C ARG A 199 10.78 -11.72 -10.62
N LEU A 200 9.50 -11.79 -10.97
CA LEU A 200 9.02 -12.60 -12.10
C LEU A 200 9.38 -11.96 -13.45
N GLU A 201 9.24 -10.65 -13.55
CA GLU A 201 9.54 -9.88 -14.78
C GLU A 201 11.05 -9.76 -15.02
N THR A 202 11.85 -9.92 -13.96
CA THR A 202 13.28 -9.71 -14.00
C THR A 202 14.03 -10.97 -13.51
N PRO A 203 14.07 -12.04 -14.31
CA PRO A 203 14.86 -13.23 -13.97
C PRO A 203 16.32 -12.85 -13.80
N ALA A 204 16.94 -13.32 -12.72
CA ALA A 204 18.32 -12.97 -12.44
C ALA A 204 19.26 -13.65 -13.44
N GLU A 205 19.92 -12.86 -14.26
CA GLU A 205 21.04 -13.30 -15.10
C GLU A 205 22.31 -13.55 -14.26
N GLY A 206 23.13 -14.49 -14.70
CA GLY A 206 24.25 -15.09 -13.95
C GLY A 206 25.24 -14.10 -13.34
N GLY A 207 25.50 -14.24 -12.05
CA GLY A 207 26.49 -13.48 -11.26
C GLY A 207 26.29 -13.73 -9.75
N LYS A 208 27.13 -13.12 -8.91
CA LYS A 208 26.96 -13.19 -7.45
C LYS A 208 25.73 -12.38 -7.06
N LYS A 209 24.60 -13.06 -6.81
CA LYS A 209 23.31 -12.46 -6.55
C LYS A 209 23.29 -11.83 -5.16
N LEU A 210 22.84 -10.57 -5.07
CA LEU A 210 22.43 -9.98 -3.81
C LEU A 210 21.17 -10.72 -3.31
N SER A 211 21.04 -10.91 -1.99
CA SER A 211 19.80 -11.38 -1.40
C SER A 211 18.69 -10.33 -1.58
N ASP A 212 17.44 -10.74 -1.46
CA ASP A 212 16.30 -9.80 -1.54
C ASP A 212 16.39 -8.68 -0.49
N HIS A 213 16.90 -9.00 0.71
CA HIS A 213 17.19 -7.99 1.72
C HIS A 213 18.28 -7.00 1.28
N GLN A 214 19.37 -7.49 0.68
CA GLN A 214 20.43 -6.62 0.15
C GLN A 214 19.94 -5.76 -1.01
N LEU A 215 19.09 -6.31 -1.89
CA LEU A 215 18.47 -5.56 -2.98
C LEU A 215 17.55 -4.45 -2.44
N LEU A 216 16.77 -4.73 -1.40
CA LEU A 216 15.91 -3.74 -0.76
C LEU A 216 16.72 -2.60 -0.12
N ILE A 217 17.81 -2.95 0.59
CA ILE A 217 18.73 -1.93 1.14
C ILE A 217 19.29 -1.07 0.02
N LEU A 218 19.78 -1.69 -1.05
CA LEU A 218 20.36 -0.97 -2.18
C LEU A 218 19.33 -0.07 -2.87
N ALA A 219 18.11 -0.57 -3.09
CA ALA A 219 17.01 0.21 -3.66
C ALA A 219 16.67 1.44 -2.81
N SER A 220 16.66 1.31 -1.47
CA SER A 220 16.41 2.43 -0.57
C SER A 220 17.51 3.51 -0.63
N MET A 221 18.75 3.10 -0.89
CA MET A 221 19.88 4.03 -1.12
C MET A 221 19.73 4.74 -2.47
N ILE A 222 19.43 3.98 -3.53
CA ILE A 222 19.20 4.53 -4.87
C ILE A 222 18.07 5.56 -4.83
N GLU A 223 16.96 5.25 -4.13
CA GLU A 223 15.83 6.15 -3.97
C GLU A 223 16.25 7.51 -3.38
N LYS A 224 17.11 7.49 -2.40
CA LYS A 224 17.56 8.71 -1.70
C LYS A 224 18.63 9.52 -2.46
N GLU A 225 19.32 8.92 -3.42
CA GLU A 225 20.38 9.56 -4.21
C GLU A 225 19.88 10.07 -5.57
N THR A 226 18.68 9.66 -6.00
CA THR A 226 18.22 9.92 -7.36
C THR A 226 17.48 11.25 -7.46
N GLY A 227 17.95 12.13 -8.34
CA GLY A 227 17.25 13.38 -8.69
C GLY A 227 16.42 13.26 -9.97
N THR A 228 16.83 12.41 -10.93
CA THR A 228 16.14 12.21 -12.21
C THR A 228 15.95 10.71 -12.49
N ALA A 229 14.89 10.35 -13.23
CA ALA A 229 14.61 8.95 -13.57
C ALA A 229 15.76 8.30 -14.39
N GLU A 230 16.40 9.08 -15.26
CA GLU A 230 17.48 8.63 -16.14
C GLU A 230 18.75 8.26 -15.36
N ASP A 231 19.02 8.93 -14.25
CA ASP A 231 20.21 8.68 -13.42
C ASP A 231 20.06 7.42 -12.56
N ARG A 232 18.83 7.00 -12.24
CA ARG A 232 18.56 5.90 -11.33
C ARG A 232 19.28 4.58 -11.68
N PRO A 233 19.21 4.05 -12.92
CA PRO A 233 19.93 2.85 -13.28
C PRO A 233 21.46 3.05 -13.32
N LEU A 234 21.95 4.28 -13.57
CA LEU A 234 23.37 4.60 -13.56
C LEU A 234 23.93 4.63 -12.13
N ILE A 235 23.20 5.26 -11.18
CA ILE A 235 23.53 5.25 -9.74
C ILE A 235 23.54 3.80 -9.21
N ALA A 236 22.53 3.00 -9.59
CA ALA A 236 22.53 1.57 -9.28
C ALA A 236 23.79 0.86 -9.79
N GLY A 237 24.20 1.14 -11.03
CA GLY A 237 25.44 0.61 -11.63
C GLY A 237 26.69 1.01 -10.85
N VAL A 238 26.78 2.26 -10.36
CA VAL A 238 27.88 2.72 -9.48
C VAL A 238 27.90 1.90 -8.18
N PHE A 239 26.77 1.77 -7.49
CA PHE A 239 26.71 1.03 -6.23
C PHE A 239 27.04 -0.46 -6.41
N HIS A 240 26.54 -1.12 -7.45
CA HIS A 240 26.92 -2.50 -7.78
C HIS A 240 28.43 -2.64 -8.05
N ASN A 241 29.04 -1.70 -8.76
CA ASN A 241 30.48 -1.69 -9.00
C ASN A 241 31.28 -1.52 -7.70
N ARG A 242 30.86 -0.60 -6.81
CA ARG A 242 31.49 -0.41 -5.51
C ARG A 242 31.38 -1.66 -4.63
N LEU A 243 30.19 -2.30 -4.57
CA LEU A 243 30.01 -3.57 -3.86
C LEU A 243 30.94 -4.66 -4.37
N ARG A 244 31.00 -4.83 -5.69
CA ARG A 244 31.91 -5.83 -6.35
C ARG A 244 33.38 -5.59 -6.02
N LEU A 245 33.78 -4.31 -5.95
CA LEU A 245 35.17 -3.90 -5.66
C LEU A 245 35.46 -3.74 -4.16
N LYS A 246 34.48 -4.04 -3.28
CA LYS A 246 34.57 -3.85 -1.81
C LYS A 246 34.89 -2.40 -1.42
N MET A 247 34.43 -1.44 -2.22
CA MET A 247 34.54 -0.01 -1.90
C MET A 247 33.46 0.39 -0.90
N LYS A 248 33.74 1.44 -0.14
CA LYS A 248 32.74 2.11 0.72
C LYS A 248 31.66 2.76 -0.13
N MET A 249 30.40 2.73 0.30
CA MET A 249 29.29 3.31 -0.47
C MET A 249 29.32 4.83 -0.48
N GLN A 250 29.77 5.46 0.60
CA GLN A 250 29.91 6.93 0.74
C GLN A 250 28.65 7.68 0.31
N SER A 251 27.53 7.31 0.92
CA SER A 251 26.20 7.85 0.66
C SER A 251 25.75 8.66 1.87
N ASP A 252 25.57 9.98 1.69
CA ASP A 252 25.12 10.88 2.74
C ASP A 252 23.79 10.45 3.38
N PRO A 253 22.77 10.04 2.60
CA PRO A 253 21.50 9.58 3.15
C PRO A 253 21.63 8.44 4.17
N THR A 254 22.62 7.56 4.05
CA THR A 254 22.84 6.49 5.02
C THR A 254 23.31 7.05 6.37
N VAL A 255 24.19 8.07 6.33
CA VAL A 255 24.67 8.74 7.54
C VAL A 255 23.52 9.47 8.21
N ILE A 256 22.77 10.24 7.43
CA ILE A 256 21.60 11.02 7.91
C ILE A 256 20.59 10.10 8.59
N TYR A 257 20.25 8.96 8.00
CA TYR A 257 19.33 7.98 8.59
C TYR A 257 19.80 7.48 9.97
N GLY A 258 21.10 7.33 10.15
CA GLY A 258 21.70 6.87 11.39
C GLY A 258 21.81 7.94 12.50
N ILE A 259 21.44 9.21 12.22
CA ILE A 259 21.52 10.32 13.19
C ILE A 259 20.14 10.51 13.84
N PRO A 260 19.98 10.25 15.15
CA PRO A 260 18.73 10.59 15.84
C PRO A 260 18.44 12.10 15.80
N ASN A 261 17.19 12.46 15.50
CA ASN A 261 16.72 13.85 15.47
C ASN A 261 17.61 14.76 14.60
N PHE A 262 17.95 14.29 13.39
CA PHE A 262 18.79 15.06 12.47
C PHE A 262 18.22 16.47 12.20
N ASP A 263 19.03 17.48 12.43
CA ASP A 263 18.66 18.91 12.35
C ASP A 263 18.72 19.49 10.93
N GLY A 264 19.03 18.68 9.93
CA GLY A 264 19.19 19.12 8.53
C GLY A 264 20.61 19.53 8.16
N ASN A 265 21.56 19.59 9.10
CA ASN A 265 22.95 20.00 8.86
C ASN A 265 23.94 18.83 8.96
N LEU A 266 24.31 18.26 7.82
CA LEU A 266 25.30 17.19 7.76
C LEU A 266 26.72 17.78 7.87
N THR A 267 27.38 17.51 9.01
CA THR A 267 28.70 18.02 9.32
C THR A 267 29.82 17.01 8.97
N ARG A 268 31.05 17.50 8.84
CA ARG A 268 32.23 16.64 8.68
C ARG A 268 32.37 15.62 9.82
N LYS A 269 32.07 16.03 11.04
CA LYS A 269 32.08 15.13 12.21
C LYS A 269 31.13 13.96 12.04
N HIS A 270 29.93 14.17 11.47
CA HIS A 270 28.97 13.11 11.19
C HIS A 270 29.55 12.09 10.19
N LEU A 271 30.23 12.56 9.13
CA LEU A 271 30.85 11.69 8.11
C LEU A 271 32.05 10.90 8.66
N GLU A 272 32.74 11.40 9.68
CA GLU A 272 33.91 10.77 10.29
C GLU A 272 33.55 9.88 11.50
N THR A 273 32.37 10.02 12.09
CA THR A 273 31.94 9.24 13.24
C THR A 273 31.48 7.83 12.84
N PRO A 274 32.11 6.75 13.33
CA PRO A 274 31.70 5.39 12.99
C PRO A 274 30.33 5.07 13.58
N THR A 275 29.38 4.65 12.74
CA THR A 275 28.10 4.09 13.10
C THR A 275 27.75 2.98 12.11
N PRO A 276 26.86 2.04 12.46
CA PRO A 276 26.47 0.97 11.54
C PRO A 276 25.88 1.49 10.20
N PHE A 277 25.37 2.70 10.16
CA PHE A 277 24.81 3.35 8.98
C PHE A 277 25.80 4.25 8.25
N ASN A 278 26.98 4.53 8.84
CA ASN A 278 27.94 5.41 8.20
C ASN A 278 28.78 4.70 7.13
N THR A 279 28.30 4.78 5.90
CA THR A 279 28.97 4.16 4.73
C THR A 279 30.23 4.89 4.28
N TYR A 280 30.68 5.96 4.96
CA TYR A 280 32.02 6.56 4.83
C TYR A 280 33.04 5.85 5.71
N THR A 281 32.61 5.28 6.83
CA THR A 281 33.49 4.53 7.75
C THR A 281 33.41 3.03 7.56
N GLU A 282 32.20 2.51 7.31
CA GLU A 282 31.92 1.10 7.10
C GLU A 282 31.95 0.70 5.63
N THR A 283 32.30 -0.57 5.34
CA THR A 283 32.29 -1.15 3.99
C THR A 283 31.02 -1.95 3.74
N GLY A 284 30.51 -1.88 2.52
CA GLY A 284 29.31 -2.62 2.13
C GLY A 284 28.02 -1.83 2.36
N LEU A 285 26.91 -2.54 2.47
CA LEU A 285 25.58 -1.97 2.68
C LEU A 285 25.31 -1.69 4.16
N PRO A 286 24.49 -0.70 4.50
CA PRO A 286 24.02 -0.50 5.86
C PRO A 286 23.18 -1.71 6.34
N PRO A 287 22.91 -1.82 7.67
CA PRO A 287 22.27 -3.01 8.25
C PRO A 287 20.80 -3.19 7.88
N THR A 288 20.10 -2.11 7.49
CA THR A 288 18.69 -2.09 7.06
C THR A 288 18.50 -1.13 5.90
N PRO A 289 17.37 -1.18 5.19
CA PRO A 289 16.95 -0.09 4.32
C PRO A 289 16.91 1.25 5.09
N ILE A 290 17.00 2.36 4.39
CA ILE A 290 16.99 3.73 4.94
C ILE A 290 15.77 4.56 4.50
N SER A 291 14.91 3.97 3.67
CA SER A 291 13.65 4.55 3.19
C SER A 291 12.81 3.47 2.52
N ASN A 292 11.57 3.80 2.20
CA ASN A 292 10.68 2.96 1.41
C ASN A 292 10.85 3.30 -0.07
N PRO A 293 11.47 2.41 -0.87
CA PRO A 293 11.73 2.68 -2.28
C PRO A 293 10.49 2.45 -3.15
N GLY A 294 10.38 3.23 -4.23
CA GLY A 294 9.40 3.00 -5.29
C GLY A 294 9.81 1.90 -6.27
N TRP A 295 8.91 1.63 -7.22
CA TRP A 295 9.10 0.61 -8.26
C TRP A 295 10.41 0.78 -9.03
N ASP A 296 10.69 1.99 -9.49
CA ASP A 296 11.84 2.25 -10.34
C ASP A 296 13.18 2.05 -9.63
N SER A 297 13.25 2.35 -8.34
CA SER A 297 14.44 2.11 -7.52
C SER A 297 14.65 0.62 -7.23
N LEU A 298 13.57 -0.12 -6.96
CA LEU A 298 13.61 -1.58 -6.84
C LEU A 298 14.06 -2.23 -8.16
N HIS A 299 13.48 -1.79 -9.29
CA HIS A 299 13.85 -2.27 -10.61
C HIS A 299 15.33 -1.98 -10.95
N SER A 300 15.79 -0.75 -10.70
CA SER A 300 17.18 -0.37 -10.96
C SER A 300 18.18 -1.11 -10.06
N ALA A 301 17.83 -1.39 -8.82
CA ALA A 301 18.66 -2.22 -7.94
C ALA A 301 18.81 -3.65 -8.47
N LEU A 302 17.76 -4.18 -9.11
CA LEU A 302 17.76 -5.52 -9.68
C LEU A 302 18.39 -5.57 -11.07
N GLN A 303 18.17 -4.53 -11.89
CA GLN A 303 18.73 -4.38 -13.26
C GLN A 303 19.51 -3.06 -13.39
N PRO A 304 20.70 -2.97 -12.80
CA PRO A 304 21.54 -1.79 -12.94
C PRO A 304 22.04 -1.61 -14.38
N ALA A 305 22.28 -0.35 -14.77
CA ALA A 305 22.96 -0.09 -16.04
C ALA A 305 24.36 -0.72 -16.07
N SER A 306 24.70 -1.36 -17.19
CA SER A 306 26.02 -1.96 -17.40
C SER A 306 27.08 -0.87 -17.69
N VAL A 307 27.57 -0.23 -16.63
CA VAL A 307 28.53 0.89 -16.72
C VAL A 307 29.81 0.60 -15.92
N LYS A 308 30.87 1.36 -16.19
CA LYS A 308 32.16 1.27 -15.47
C LYS A 308 32.34 2.45 -14.48
N TYR A 309 31.27 3.18 -14.15
CA TYR A 309 31.36 4.31 -13.25
C TYR A 309 31.52 3.84 -11.80
N LEU A 310 32.29 4.60 -11.03
CA LEU A 310 32.54 4.39 -9.60
C LEU A 310 32.13 5.59 -8.75
N TYR A 311 31.91 6.76 -9.39
CA TYR A 311 31.59 8.02 -8.73
C TYR A 311 30.49 8.75 -9.50
N PHE A 312 29.72 9.52 -8.76
CA PHE A 312 28.78 10.51 -9.30
C PHE A 312 28.76 11.76 -8.43
N VAL A 313 28.36 12.88 -8.99
CA VAL A 313 28.20 14.17 -8.31
C VAL A 313 27.04 14.93 -8.95
N ALA A 314 26.21 15.58 -8.13
CA ALA A 314 25.11 16.39 -8.60
C ALA A 314 25.62 17.58 -9.44
N ARG A 315 24.92 17.89 -10.55
CA ARG A 315 25.23 19.03 -11.42
C ARG A 315 24.56 20.30 -10.98
N GLY A 316 23.54 20.22 -10.09
CA GLY A 316 22.74 21.34 -9.62
C GLY A 316 21.47 21.59 -10.44
N ASP A 317 21.23 20.83 -11.49
CA ASP A 317 20.03 20.83 -12.33
C ASP A 317 19.12 19.60 -12.07
N GLY A 318 19.40 18.85 -11.00
CA GLY A 318 18.73 17.60 -10.64
C GLY A 318 19.40 16.37 -11.22
N SER A 319 20.29 16.50 -12.22
CA SER A 319 21.03 15.39 -12.82
C SER A 319 22.42 15.20 -12.19
N SER A 320 23.06 14.05 -12.47
CA SER A 320 24.38 13.69 -11.95
C SER A 320 25.44 13.59 -13.07
N ALA A 321 26.68 13.90 -12.73
CA ALA A 321 27.84 13.63 -13.56
C ALA A 321 28.56 12.38 -13.06
N PHE A 322 28.73 11.38 -13.94
CA PHE A 322 29.31 10.08 -13.63
C PHE A 322 30.80 10.03 -14.03
N SER A 323 31.61 9.38 -13.21
CA SER A 323 33.07 9.27 -13.41
C SER A 323 33.57 7.85 -13.11
N ARG A 324 34.62 7.43 -13.85
CA ARG A 324 35.25 6.12 -13.66
C ARG A 324 36.37 6.17 -12.63
N THR A 325 37.02 7.31 -12.50
CA THR A 325 38.19 7.51 -11.65
C THR A 325 38.00 8.63 -10.67
N LEU A 326 38.67 8.59 -9.52
CA LEU A 326 38.66 9.65 -8.52
C LEU A 326 39.11 11.00 -9.12
N ARG A 327 40.10 10.99 -10.02
CA ARG A 327 40.61 12.20 -10.69
C ARG A 327 39.49 12.87 -11.54
N GLU A 328 38.74 12.10 -12.29
CA GLU A 328 37.59 12.59 -13.07
C GLU A 328 36.51 13.16 -12.14
N HIS A 329 36.22 12.43 -11.06
CA HIS A 329 35.25 12.85 -10.07
C HIS A 329 35.62 14.19 -9.42
N GLN A 330 36.88 14.34 -8.99
CA GLN A 330 37.37 15.61 -8.40
C GLN A 330 37.23 16.81 -9.37
N ARG A 331 37.48 16.59 -10.67
CA ARG A 331 37.25 17.61 -11.71
C ARG A 331 35.76 17.96 -11.84
N ALA A 332 34.89 16.97 -11.78
CA ALA A 332 33.44 17.16 -11.84
C ALA A 332 32.93 17.91 -10.58
N VAL A 333 33.39 17.53 -9.39
CA VAL A 333 33.07 18.25 -8.13
C VAL A 333 33.51 19.72 -8.23
N TRP A 334 34.74 19.98 -8.69
CA TRP A 334 35.19 21.36 -8.86
C TRP A 334 34.31 22.14 -9.84
N LYS A 335 33.98 21.54 -10.99
CA LYS A 335 33.15 22.16 -12.03
C LYS A 335 31.73 22.48 -11.56
N TYR A 336 31.07 21.53 -10.87
CA TYR A 336 29.64 21.63 -10.59
C TYR A 336 29.31 22.12 -9.19
N GLN A 337 30.20 21.97 -8.22
CA GLN A 337 29.95 22.37 -6.84
C GLN A 337 30.81 23.54 -6.35
N VAL A 338 32.08 23.66 -6.81
CA VAL A 338 32.99 24.70 -6.32
C VAL A 338 32.96 25.96 -7.20
N GLN A 339 33.06 25.79 -8.51
CA GLN A 339 33.13 26.94 -9.46
C GLN A 339 31.87 27.80 -9.46
N PRO A 340 30.64 27.28 -9.43
CA PRO A 340 29.43 28.11 -9.40
C PRO A 340 29.38 29.05 -8.18
N HIS A 341 29.77 28.54 -7.00
CA HIS A 341 29.78 29.34 -5.76
C HIS A 341 30.89 30.43 -5.71
N ARG A 342 31.93 30.30 -6.54
CA ARG A 342 32.96 31.36 -6.65
C ARG A 342 32.51 32.49 -7.55
N ASN A 343 31.66 32.25 -8.54
CA ASN A 343 31.17 33.26 -9.48
C ASN A 343 29.92 34.01 -8.94
N SER A 344 29.33 33.56 -7.83
CA SER A 344 28.19 34.18 -7.15
C SER A 344 28.61 35.07 -5.95
N ARG A 345 29.90 35.20 -5.68
CA ARG A 345 30.52 36.14 -4.72
C ARG A 345 31.25 37.27 -5.48
#